data_4daf5bb60cb4e09c3ceb9407f6713de2
#
_entry.id   4daf5bb60cb4e09c3ceb9407f6713de2
#
_cell.length_a   1.000
_cell.length_b   1.000
_cell.length_c   1.000
_cell.angle_alpha   90.00
_cell.angle_beta   90.00
_cell.angle_gamma   90.00
#
_symmetry.space_group_name_H-M   'P 1'
#
loop_
_entity.id
_entity.type
_entity.pdbx_description
1 polymer ?
#
loop_
_entity_poly.entity_id
_entity_poly.type
_entity_poly.pdbx_seq_one_letter_code
_entity_poly.pdbx_strand_id
1 'polypeptide(L)'
;MWHEQSWWNSHYNRVAFVFGGWYYWNAGWWYPAWGYAPKAYYAYDGPIYAYNDLPPDQVVANVQVALQQQGYYRGHVDGLLGPLSRAAIATYQRDHGLYETAAIDRPTLESLGMA
;
A
#
# COMPACT_ATOMS: atom_id res chain seq x y z
N MET A 1 -8.38 2.32 15.13
CA MET A 1 -8.51 3.70 15.67
C MET A 1 -9.39 4.49 14.71
N TRP A 2 -10.52 5.01 15.21
CA TRP A 2 -11.50 5.76 14.40
C TRP A 2 -11.52 7.20 14.82
N HIS A 3 -11.32 8.12 13.87
CA HIS A 3 -11.40 9.54 14.11
C HIS A 3 -12.07 10.22 12.91
N GLU A 4 -12.73 11.34 13.15
CA GLU A 4 -13.34 12.13 12.08
C GLU A 4 -12.27 12.90 11.30
N GLN A 5 -12.67 13.46 10.15
CA GLN A 5 -11.78 14.16 9.23
C GLN A 5 -10.95 15.25 9.90
N SER A 6 -11.60 16.07 10.74
CA SER A 6 -10.91 17.17 11.42
C SER A 6 -9.81 16.68 12.33
N TRP A 7 -10.02 15.56 13.01
CA TRP A 7 -9.00 14.97 13.87
C TRP A 7 -7.78 14.54 13.06
N TRP A 8 -7.99 13.84 11.93
CA TRP A 8 -6.90 13.40 11.08
C TRP A 8 -6.11 14.57 10.50
N ASN A 9 -6.80 15.61 10.02
CA ASN A 9 -6.15 16.79 9.44
C ASN A 9 -5.39 17.63 10.47
N SER A 10 -5.78 17.58 11.75
CA SER A 10 -5.06 18.30 12.80
C SER A 10 -3.86 17.53 13.37
N HIS A 11 -3.81 16.21 13.19
CA HIS A 11 -2.75 15.38 13.75
C HIS A 11 -1.71 14.95 12.71
N TYR A 12 -2.06 14.94 11.43
CA TYR A 12 -1.15 14.51 10.37
C TYR A 12 -1.17 15.49 9.20
N ASN A 13 0.01 15.84 8.71
CA ASN A 13 0.16 16.78 7.60
C ASN A 13 -0.10 16.15 6.24
N ARG A 14 0.07 14.83 6.13
CA ARG A 14 -0.06 14.11 4.87
C ARG A 14 -1.17 13.09 4.97
N VAL A 15 -2.26 13.36 4.28
CA VAL A 15 -3.40 12.46 4.15
C VAL A 15 -3.71 12.37 2.66
N ALA A 16 -3.81 11.17 2.12
CA ALA A 16 -4.02 10.93 0.70
C ALA A 16 -5.26 10.08 0.45
N PHE A 17 -5.99 10.40 -0.61
CA PHE A 17 -7.15 9.63 -1.05
C PHE A 17 -6.71 8.59 -2.09
N VAL A 18 -7.06 7.32 -1.85
CA VAL A 18 -6.75 6.21 -2.75
C VAL A 18 -7.99 5.34 -2.92
N PHE A 19 -8.62 5.43 -4.09
CA PHE A 19 -9.75 4.57 -4.49
C PHE A 19 -10.81 4.38 -3.39
N GLY A 20 -11.38 5.48 -2.93
CA GLY A 20 -12.46 5.48 -1.94
C GLY A 20 -12.01 5.51 -0.49
N GLY A 21 -10.74 5.27 -0.21
CA GLY A 21 -10.19 5.29 1.14
C GLY A 21 -9.18 6.40 1.35
N TRP A 22 -9.02 6.82 2.59
CA TRP A 22 -8.05 7.85 2.97
C TRP A 22 -6.95 7.23 3.83
N TYR A 23 -5.69 7.60 3.55
CA TYR A 23 -4.52 7.12 4.26
C TYR A 23 -3.75 8.29 4.84
N TYR A 24 -3.16 8.09 6.03
CA TYR A 24 -2.26 9.08 6.62
C TYR A 24 -0.84 8.55 6.64
N TRP A 25 0.12 9.47 6.47
CA TRP A 25 1.55 9.13 6.47
C TRP A 25 2.13 9.32 7.87
N ASN A 26 2.86 8.31 8.35
CA ASN A 26 3.52 8.35 9.65
C ASN A 26 4.79 7.50 9.62
N ALA A 27 5.93 8.13 9.88
CA ALA A 27 7.23 7.46 10.03
C ALA A 27 7.59 6.51 8.89
N GLY A 28 7.30 6.93 7.65
CA GLY A 28 7.67 6.16 6.47
C GLY A 28 6.62 5.16 6.00
N TRP A 29 5.43 5.15 6.62
CA TRP A 29 4.36 4.23 6.26
C TRP A 29 3.06 4.97 6.05
N TRP A 30 2.24 4.46 5.12
CA TRP A 30 0.86 4.88 4.95
C TRP A 30 -0.06 3.93 5.71
N TYR A 31 -0.97 4.48 6.50
CA TYR A 31 -1.96 3.72 7.28
C TYR A 31 -3.36 4.21 6.95
N PRO A 32 -4.38 3.31 7.00
CA PRO A 32 -5.77 3.74 6.81
C PRO A 32 -6.19 4.77 7.85
N ALA A 33 -6.76 5.89 7.39
CA ALA A 33 -7.33 6.92 8.27
C ALA A 33 -8.80 6.60 8.52
N TRP A 34 -9.04 5.67 9.43
CA TRP A 34 -10.38 5.19 9.74
C TRP A 34 -11.27 6.33 10.24
N GLY A 35 -12.47 6.46 9.66
CA GLY A 35 -13.43 7.48 10.03
C GLY A 35 -13.23 8.82 9.33
N TYR A 36 -12.21 8.96 8.47
CA TYR A 36 -11.97 10.21 7.74
C TYR A 36 -13.17 10.59 6.88
N ALA A 37 -13.75 9.63 6.19
CA ALA A 37 -14.95 9.80 5.38
C ALA A 37 -15.97 8.73 5.75
N PRO A 38 -17.28 9.06 5.82
CA PRO A 38 -18.28 8.12 6.32
C PRO A 38 -18.51 6.90 5.42
N LYS A 39 -18.18 6.98 4.14
CA LYS A 39 -18.36 5.88 3.18
C LYS A 39 -17.04 5.43 2.57
N ALA A 40 -15.96 5.56 3.31
CA ALA A 40 -14.65 5.17 2.84
C ALA A 40 -14.57 3.65 2.64
N TYR A 41 -13.93 3.26 1.53
CA TYR A 41 -13.68 1.86 1.20
C TYR A 41 -12.17 1.63 1.08
N TYR A 42 -11.69 0.57 1.72
CA TYR A 42 -10.28 0.21 1.69
C TYR A 42 -10.12 -1.16 1.02
N ALA A 43 -9.61 -1.19 -0.19
CA ALA A 43 -9.28 -2.45 -0.88
C ALA A 43 -8.23 -3.24 -0.11
N TYR A 44 -7.35 -2.54 0.59
CA TYR A 44 -6.37 -3.09 1.50
C TYR A 44 -6.32 -2.18 2.73
N ASP A 45 -6.50 -2.76 3.90
CA ASP A 45 -6.58 -2.00 5.15
C ASP A 45 -5.32 -2.07 6.01
N GLY A 46 -4.25 -2.65 5.49
CA GLY A 46 -2.97 -2.71 6.17
C GLY A 46 -2.05 -1.53 5.86
N PRO A 47 -0.85 -1.49 6.47
CA PRO A 47 0.13 -0.46 6.19
C PRO A 47 0.82 -0.67 4.84
N ILE A 48 1.22 0.44 4.20
CA ILE A 48 1.99 0.44 2.95
C ILE A 48 3.28 1.22 3.21
N TYR A 49 4.42 0.60 2.98
CA TYR A 49 5.71 1.27 3.17
C TYR A 49 5.90 2.37 2.11
N ALA A 50 6.14 3.60 2.56
CA ALA A 50 6.19 4.78 1.68
C ALA A 50 7.64 5.10 1.27
N TYR A 51 8.21 4.27 0.42
CA TYR A 51 9.54 4.56 -0.10
C TYR A 51 9.51 5.84 -0.95
N ASN A 52 10.57 6.63 -0.87
CA ASN A 52 10.71 7.90 -1.59
C ASN A 52 9.54 8.88 -1.37
N ASP A 53 8.85 8.79 -0.25
CA ASP A 53 7.70 9.65 0.11
C ASP A 53 6.58 9.64 -0.93
N LEU A 54 6.45 8.58 -1.69
CA LEU A 54 5.40 8.45 -2.70
C LEU A 54 4.02 8.25 -2.07
N PRO A 55 2.95 8.74 -2.72
CA PRO A 55 1.58 8.40 -2.29
C PRO A 55 1.34 6.90 -2.35
N PRO A 56 0.41 6.35 -1.54
CA PRO A 56 0.22 4.91 -1.45
C PRO A 56 -0.18 4.25 -2.77
N ASP A 57 -1.00 4.89 -3.59
CA ASP A 57 -1.40 4.36 -4.90
C ASP A 57 -0.20 4.27 -5.86
N GLN A 58 0.73 5.22 -5.80
CA GLN A 58 1.92 5.19 -6.63
C GLN A 58 2.87 4.07 -6.18
N VAL A 59 3.00 3.84 -4.87
CA VAL A 59 3.79 2.73 -4.35
C VAL A 59 3.22 1.40 -4.85
N VAL A 60 1.91 1.23 -4.75
CA VAL A 60 1.24 0.00 -5.22
C VAL A 60 1.43 -0.19 -6.72
N ALA A 61 1.22 0.88 -7.51
CA ALA A 61 1.40 0.81 -8.96
C ALA A 61 2.83 0.40 -9.34
N ASN A 62 3.83 0.96 -8.68
CA ASN A 62 5.23 0.62 -8.95
C ASN A 62 5.53 -0.84 -8.61
N VAL A 63 4.99 -1.36 -7.51
CA VAL A 63 5.12 -2.77 -7.14
C VAL A 63 4.44 -3.66 -8.16
N GLN A 64 3.24 -3.29 -8.61
CA GLN A 64 2.52 -4.05 -9.64
C GLN A 64 3.33 -4.16 -10.94
N VAL A 65 3.93 -3.05 -11.38
CA VAL A 65 4.79 -3.04 -12.57
C VAL A 65 5.99 -3.98 -12.38
N ALA A 66 6.67 -3.89 -11.24
CA ALA A 66 7.84 -4.73 -10.95
C ALA A 66 7.47 -6.21 -10.94
N LEU A 67 6.35 -6.57 -10.32
CA LEU A 67 5.88 -7.95 -10.28
C LEU A 67 5.40 -8.43 -11.64
N GLN A 68 4.80 -7.54 -12.43
CA GLN A 68 4.38 -7.85 -13.79
C GLN A 68 5.58 -8.18 -14.68
N GLN A 69 6.65 -7.41 -14.58
CA GLN A 69 7.88 -7.64 -15.33
C GLN A 69 8.54 -8.98 -14.99
N GLN A 70 8.34 -9.47 -13.78
CA GLN A 70 8.87 -10.76 -13.34
C GLN A 70 7.88 -11.90 -13.46
N GLY A 71 6.69 -11.65 -14.01
CA GLY A 71 5.68 -12.68 -14.26
C GLY A 71 4.82 -13.06 -13.07
N TYR A 72 4.89 -12.33 -11.95
CA TYR A 72 4.09 -12.62 -10.76
C TYR A 72 2.70 -11.99 -10.81
N TYR A 73 2.56 -10.83 -11.44
CA TYR A 73 1.30 -10.11 -11.50
C TYR A 73 0.79 -10.03 -12.93
N ARG A 74 -0.46 -10.43 -13.17
CA ARG A 74 -1.07 -10.46 -14.50
C ARG A 74 -2.29 -9.55 -14.63
N GLY A 75 -2.60 -8.80 -13.58
CA GLY A 75 -3.71 -7.85 -13.59
C GLY A 75 -3.33 -6.49 -14.14
N HIS A 76 -4.26 -5.56 -14.07
CA HIS A 76 -4.02 -4.17 -14.46
C HIS A 76 -3.18 -3.44 -13.40
N VAL A 77 -2.31 -2.55 -13.85
CA VAL A 77 -1.58 -1.65 -12.97
C VAL A 77 -2.52 -0.49 -12.63
N ASP A 78 -3.21 -0.62 -11.51
CA ASP A 78 -4.27 0.32 -11.10
C ASP A 78 -3.99 1.02 -9.77
N GLY A 79 -2.87 0.69 -9.10
CA GLY A 79 -2.55 1.27 -7.81
C GLY A 79 -3.39 0.75 -6.65
N LEU A 80 -4.18 -0.29 -6.88
CA LEU A 80 -5.04 -0.91 -5.89
C LEU A 80 -4.42 -2.20 -5.36
N LEU A 81 -4.25 -2.28 -4.04
CA LEU A 81 -3.72 -3.49 -3.42
C LEU A 81 -4.86 -4.46 -3.10
N GLY A 82 -5.47 -5.00 -4.16
CA GLY A 82 -6.56 -5.97 -4.07
C GLY A 82 -6.07 -7.42 -3.95
N PRO A 83 -7.00 -8.39 -3.98
CA PRO A 83 -6.65 -9.81 -3.78
C PRO A 83 -5.62 -10.34 -4.77
N LEU A 84 -5.71 -9.97 -6.04
CA LEU A 84 -4.79 -10.43 -7.07
C LEU A 84 -3.36 -9.91 -6.84
N SER A 85 -3.25 -8.61 -6.50
CA SER A 85 -1.95 -8.00 -6.19
C SER A 85 -1.33 -8.61 -4.93
N ARG A 86 -2.14 -8.82 -3.89
CA ARG A 86 -1.65 -9.44 -2.65
C ARG A 86 -1.19 -10.87 -2.85
N ALA A 87 -1.91 -11.63 -3.68
CA ALA A 87 -1.49 -13.00 -4.02
C ALA A 87 -0.15 -12.99 -4.78
N ALA A 88 0.05 -12.05 -5.69
CA ALA A 88 1.31 -11.91 -6.41
C ALA A 88 2.46 -11.55 -5.48
N ILE A 89 2.23 -10.65 -4.53
CA ILE A 89 3.23 -10.27 -3.52
C ILE A 89 3.59 -11.49 -2.66
N ALA A 90 2.60 -12.24 -2.20
CA ALA A 90 2.83 -13.42 -1.36
C ALA A 90 3.67 -14.47 -2.10
N THR A 91 3.36 -14.74 -3.36
CA THR A 91 4.12 -15.69 -4.18
C THR A 91 5.56 -15.21 -4.38
N TYR A 92 5.74 -13.93 -4.68
CA TYR A 92 7.08 -13.34 -4.81
C TYR A 92 7.87 -13.49 -3.52
N GLN A 93 7.26 -13.16 -2.38
CA GLN A 93 7.91 -13.27 -1.08
C GLN A 93 8.35 -14.70 -0.79
N ARG A 94 7.49 -15.67 -1.05
CA ARG A 94 7.81 -17.08 -0.85
C ARG A 94 8.98 -17.52 -1.71
N ASP A 95 8.98 -17.13 -2.98
CA ASP A 95 10.03 -17.53 -3.92
C ASP A 95 11.40 -16.91 -3.59
N HIS A 96 11.41 -15.78 -2.87
CA HIS A 96 12.63 -15.04 -2.53
C HIS A 96 13.04 -15.19 -1.07
N GLY A 97 12.43 -16.10 -0.33
CA GLY A 97 12.79 -16.37 1.05
C GLY A 97 12.42 -15.28 2.04
N LEU A 98 11.42 -14.46 1.69
CA LEU A 98 10.90 -13.40 2.55
C LEU A 98 9.71 -13.90 3.36
N TYR A 99 9.38 -13.21 4.45
CA TYR A 99 8.13 -13.51 5.16
C TYR A 99 6.94 -13.25 4.24
N GLU A 100 6.02 -14.20 4.22
CA GLU A 100 4.84 -14.14 3.35
C GLU A 100 3.73 -13.32 4.02
N THR A 101 3.89 -12.01 3.99
CA THR A 101 2.94 -11.07 4.59
C THR A 101 1.83 -10.65 3.65
N ALA A 102 2.03 -10.85 2.34
CA ALA A 102 1.15 -10.32 1.28
C ALA A 102 0.98 -8.79 1.36
N ALA A 103 1.92 -8.10 1.97
CA ALA A 103 1.90 -6.66 2.18
C ALA A 103 3.14 -6.00 1.55
N ILE A 104 3.03 -4.71 1.28
CA ILE A 104 4.16 -3.92 0.79
C ILE A 104 4.98 -3.49 2.00
N ASP A 105 5.99 -4.28 2.33
CA ASP A 105 6.90 -4.01 3.41
C ASP A 105 8.30 -3.70 2.89
N ARG A 106 9.15 -3.20 3.76
CA ARG A 106 10.49 -2.79 3.38
C ARG A 106 11.34 -3.93 2.79
N PRO A 107 11.40 -5.13 3.40
CA PRO A 107 12.18 -6.22 2.82
C PRO A 107 11.75 -6.58 1.40
N THR A 108 10.46 -6.55 1.12
CA THR A 108 9.92 -6.84 -0.22
C THR A 108 10.36 -5.78 -1.22
N LEU A 109 10.27 -4.49 -0.87
CA LEU A 109 10.69 -3.41 -1.73
C LEU A 109 12.20 -3.44 -1.97
N GLU A 110 13.00 -3.75 -0.95
CA GLU A 110 14.44 -3.89 -1.10
C GLU A 110 14.78 -5.03 -2.06
N SER A 111 14.09 -6.16 -1.96
CA SER A 111 14.27 -7.29 -2.86
C SER A 111 13.90 -6.94 -4.30
N LEU A 112 12.89 -6.11 -4.50
CA LEU A 112 12.48 -5.62 -5.83
C LEU A 112 13.40 -4.54 -6.37
N GLY A 113 14.36 -4.06 -5.59
CA GLY A 113 15.26 -2.98 -6.00
C GLY A 113 14.65 -1.61 -5.92
N MET A 114 13.62 -1.43 -5.11
CA MET A 114 12.83 -0.20 -5.02
C MET A 114 13.06 0.59 -3.73
N ALA A 115 13.83 0.07 -2.81
CA ALA A 115 14.08 0.76 -1.53
C ALA A 115 15.51 0.52 -1.08
#